data_64e82ad03c9c5fc30c7fb1f3cb5c475d
#
_entry.id   64e82ad03c9c5fc30c7fb1f3cb5c475d
#
_cell.length_a   1.000
_cell.length_b   1.000
_cell.length_c   1.000
_cell.angle_alpha   90.00
_cell.angle_beta   90.00
_cell.angle_gamma   90.00
#
_symmetry.space_group_name_H-M   'P 1'
#
loop_
_entity.id
_entity.type
_entity.pdbx_description
1 polymer ?
#
loop_
_entity_poly.entity_id
_entity_poly.type
_entity_poly.pdbx_seq_one_letter_code
_entity_poly.pdbx_strand_id
1 'polypeptide(L)'
;MKLEVNFKKTVGKIKPMNAVNNGPVYTDNGDQNLTNLPDFREANIPFARTHDSSICYDYGGEHTVDIHNIFTDFDADPYSPESYDFTLTDIYLGTIMRAGAKVFYRLGSKIEHWPKHYGIMPPKDYQKWAVVCEHIIMHMNEGWANGFHMGIEYWEIWNEPDFNDKCWTGTPEEFYDFFATAAKYLKARFPSLKIGGPAVCGYNEQWLDAFFEKMREENVPMDFYSWHCYGSKVSDFTSDARRHRAMLDRHGYTDTESILNEWNYVCGWGGDGWKCSLETEASLKGAAFIAAVMSACQREKTDMLMYYDARVNSSMNGLFKRGTLDRLKGYYSVKAWGELLSLQDECALSCDVPDIYSAAAADGETQMLLVAYYTDDAAPLPRTFKVETGEDRLYTIYTLDEEHDMEPLETIASDNGGFTLTMRPNTVVVIK
;
A
#
# COMPACT_ATOMS: atom_id res chain seq x y z
N MET A 1 28.49 -15.95 -7.19
CA MET A 1 27.38 -15.12 -6.71
C MET A 1 27.50 -13.75 -7.33
N LYS A 2 26.48 -13.34 -8.08
CA LYS A 2 26.47 -12.07 -8.79
C LYS A 2 25.09 -11.47 -8.89
N LEU A 3 25.02 -10.16 -9.10
CA LEU A 3 23.89 -9.39 -9.49
C LEU A 3 24.21 -8.77 -10.86
N GLU A 4 23.41 -9.07 -11.86
CA GLU A 4 23.56 -8.56 -13.21
C GLU A 4 22.44 -7.57 -13.51
N VAL A 5 22.75 -6.40 -14.02
CA VAL A 5 21.77 -5.41 -14.48
C VAL A 5 22.14 -4.92 -15.88
N ASN A 6 21.14 -4.79 -16.74
CA ASN A 6 21.30 -4.21 -18.07
C ASN A 6 20.41 -2.98 -18.20
N PHE A 7 20.97 -1.82 -17.92
CA PHE A 7 20.26 -0.53 -17.95
C PHE A 7 19.77 -0.13 -19.36
N LYS A 8 20.30 -0.75 -20.41
CA LYS A 8 19.86 -0.52 -21.81
C LYS A 8 18.68 -1.40 -22.23
N LYS A 9 18.27 -2.35 -21.38
CA LYS A 9 17.21 -3.29 -21.70
C LYS A 9 16.01 -3.07 -20.77
N THR A 10 15.01 -2.33 -21.24
CA THR A 10 13.73 -2.20 -20.57
C THR A 10 12.95 -3.51 -20.66
N VAL A 11 12.34 -3.94 -19.54
CA VAL A 11 11.52 -5.17 -19.45
C VAL A 11 10.10 -4.90 -18.97
N GLY A 12 9.81 -3.69 -18.49
CA GLY A 12 8.51 -3.30 -17.99
C GLY A 12 8.51 -1.86 -17.49
N LYS A 13 7.59 -1.60 -16.58
CA LYS A 13 7.52 -0.33 -15.83
C LYS A 13 7.75 -0.60 -14.35
N ILE A 14 8.37 0.35 -13.66
CA ILE A 14 8.40 0.35 -12.20
C ILE A 14 6.98 0.60 -11.71
N LYS A 15 6.50 -0.28 -10.85
CA LYS A 15 5.15 -0.26 -10.29
C LYS A 15 5.08 0.60 -9.02
N PRO A 16 3.91 1.12 -8.64
CA PRO A 16 3.72 1.91 -7.42
C PRO A 16 3.75 1.05 -6.15
N MET A 17 4.92 0.46 -5.84
CA MET A 17 5.10 -0.39 -4.67
C MET A 17 5.28 0.40 -3.37
N ASN A 18 5.56 1.71 -3.46
CA ASN A 18 5.72 2.63 -2.34
C ASN A 18 4.45 3.43 -2.01
N ALA A 19 3.27 2.97 -2.42
CA ALA A 19 2.03 3.52 -1.93
C ALA A 19 1.82 3.12 -0.45
N VAL A 20 0.94 3.83 0.24
CA VAL A 20 0.75 3.67 1.68
C VAL A 20 -0.73 3.59 2.06
N ASN A 21 -1.01 3.03 3.22
CA ASN A 21 -2.26 3.25 3.93
C ASN A 21 -2.15 4.54 4.74
N ASN A 22 -3.24 5.25 4.81
CA ASN A 22 -3.41 6.50 5.54
C ASN A 22 -2.57 7.65 4.97
N GLY A 23 -3.10 8.83 5.15
CA GLY A 23 -2.49 10.03 4.62
C GLY A 23 -1.53 10.69 5.59
N PRO A 24 -0.89 11.77 5.14
CA PRO A 24 -0.05 12.59 5.98
C PRO A 24 -0.87 13.34 7.04
N VAL A 25 -0.17 13.85 8.05
CA VAL A 25 -0.73 14.79 9.00
C VAL A 25 -0.47 16.23 8.55
N TYR A 26 -1.48 17.04 8.72
CA TYR A 26 -1.38 18.50 8.63
C TYR A 26 -2.31 19.12 9.66
N THR A 27 -1.75 19.81 10.64
CA THR A 27 -2.52 20.57 11.62
C THR A 27 -2.07 22.03 11.54
N ASP A 28 -3.04 22.94 11.44
CA ASP A 28 -2.84 24.38 11.44
C ASP A 28 -3.49 24.96 12.70
N ASN A 29 -2.98 24.54 13.85
CA ASN A 29 -3.48 24.93 15.16
C ASN A 29 -2.57 26.01 15.82
N GLY A 30 -2.27 27.08 15.10
CA GLY A 30 -1.50 28.20 15.62
C GLY A 30 -0.06 27.82 15.99
N ASP A 31 0.22 27.52 17.26
CA ASP A 31 1.58 27.28 17.76
C ASP A 31 2.12 25.86 17.48
N GLN A 32 1.31 24.95 16.95
CA GLN A 32 1.70 23.56 16.68
C GLN A 32 1.40 23.17 15.24
N ASN A 33 2.23 23.67 14.32
CA ASN A 33 2.19 23.20 12.94
C ASN A 33 2.90 21.85 12.81
N LEU A 34 2.15 20.77 12.96
CA LEU A 34 2.64 19.42 12.77
C LEU A 34 2.31 18.99 11.35
N THR A 35 3.33 18.71 10.53
CA THR A 35 3.12 18.28 9.14
C THR A 35 4.27 17.44 8.61
N ASN A 36 3.93 16.38 7.89
CA ASN A 36 4.85 15.57 7.09
C ASN A 36 4.49 15.58 5.58
N LEU A 37 3.74 16.60 5.15
CA LEU A 37 3.47 16.80 3.71
C LEU A 37 4.73 16.86 2.86
N PRO A 38 5.83 17.57 3.27
CA PRO A 38 7.08 17.58 2.51
C PRO A 38 7.67 16.19 2.34
N ASP A 39 7.59 15.34 3.36
CA ASP A 39 8.14 13.98 3.35
C ASP A 39 7.42 13.07 2.35
N PHE A 40 6.09 13.17 2.27
CA PHE A 40 5.30 12.46 1.27
C PHE A 40 5.68 12.85 -0.16
N ARG A 41 5.87 14.17 -0.41
CA ARG A 41 6.31 14.68 -1.72
C ARG A 41 7.72 14.21 -2.06
N GLU A 42 8.66 14.31 -1.11
CA GLU A 42 10.05 13.91 -1.30
C GLU A 42 10.17 12.40 -1.57
N ALA A 43 9.35 11.59 -0.91
CA ALA A 43 9.29 10.16 -1.13
C ALA A 43 8.49 9.76 -2.38
N ASN A 44 7.93 10.73 -3.12
CA ASN A 44 7.10 10.50 -4.31
C ASN A 44 6.05 9.40 -4.06
N ILE A 45 5.32 9.50 -2.94
CA ILE A 45 4.27 8.52 -2.58
C ILE A 45 3.13 8.65 -3.58
N PRO A 46 2.82 7.62 -4.39
CA PRO A 46 1.88 7.74 -5.49
C PRO A 46 0.42 7.71 -5.05
N PHE A 47 0.09 6.89 -4.04
CA PHE A 47 -1.27 6.73 -3.51
C PHE A 47 -1.26 6.64 -1.98
N ALA A 48 -2.33 7.14 -1.38
CA ALA A 48 -2.69 6.87 0.01
C ALA A 48 -4.09 6.25 0.06
N ARG A 49 -4.18 5.01 0.54
CA ARG A 49 -5.46 4.34 0.78
C ARG A 49 -6.07 4.89 2.05
N THR A 50 -7.34 5.26 1.99
CA THR A 50 -8.05 5.79 3.15
C THR A 50 -8.54 4.65 4.03
N HIS A 51 -8.05 4.60 5.26
CA HIS A 51 -8.54 3.69 6.28
C HIS A 51 -8.76 4.44 7.59
N ASP A 52 -7.69 5.03 8.16
CA ASP A 52 -7.71 5.85 9.34
C ASP A 52 -7.11 7.24 9.05
N SER A 53 -7.57 8.26 9.73
CA SER A 53 -7.05 9.62 9.57
C SER A 53 -6.09 9.99 10.69
N SER A 54 -5.03 10.73 10.35
CA SER A 54 -4.11 11.31 11.32
C SER A 54 -4.55 12.67 11.88
N ILE A 55 -5.64 13.27 11.36
CA ILE A 55 -5.95 14.68 11.61
C ILE A 55 -6.79 14.93 12.86
N CYS A 56 -7.65 14.03 13.26
CA CYS A 56 -8.64 14.23 14.33
C CYS A 56 -8.78 13.04 15.26
N TYR A 57 -7.69 12.36 15.58
CA TYR A 57 -7.74 11.12 16.34
C TYR A 57 -8.34 11.26 17.76
N ASP A 58 -8.28 12.46 18.36
CA ASP A 58 -8.80 12.68 19.72
C ASP A 58 -10.33 12.73 19.80
N TYR A 59 -11.02 12.96 18.67
CA TYR A 59 -12.48 13.14 18.63
C TYR A 59 -13.21 12.13 17.73
N GLY A 60 -12.60 10.96 17.49
CA GLY A 60 -13.19 9.95 16.60
C GLY A 60 -13.07 10.28 15.11
N GLY A 61 -12.43 11.39 14.75
CA GLY A 61 -12.12 11.77 13.37
C GLY A 61 -11.14 10.84 12.68
N GLU A 62 -10.60 9.87 13.39
CA GLU A 62 -9.79 8.79 12.87
C GLU A 62 -10.48 7.99 11.76
N HIS A 63 -11.80 7.84 11.84
CA HIS A 63 -12.61 7.06 10.90
C HIS A 63 -13.50 7.92 10.00
N THR A 64 -13.01 9.06 9.57
CA THR A 64 -13.79 10.05 8.79
C THR A 64 -14.32 9.51 7.46
N VAL A 65 -13.70 8.48 6.91
CA VAL A 65 -14.08 7.89 5.61
C VAL A 65 -15.12 6.77 5.72
N ASP A 66 -15.43 6.33 6.93
CA ASP A 66 -16.42 5.28 7.13
C ASP A 66 -17.82 5.78 6.74
N ILE A 67 -18.56 4.94 6.01
CA ILE A 67 -19.87 5.31 5.46
C ILE A 67 -20.82 5.79 6.54
N HIS A 68 -20.85 5.11 7.70
CA HIS A 68 -21.74 5.47 8.81
C HIS A 68 -21.32 6.75 9.56
N ASN A 69 -20.12 7.28 9.31
CA ASN A 69 -19.68 8.58 9.83
C ASN A 69 -20.03 9.72 8.86
N ILE A 70 -20.13 9.42 7.56
CA ILE A 70 -20.53 10.39 6.53
C ILE A 70 -22.06 10.43 6.42
N PHE A 71 -22.71 9.27 6.38
CA PHE A 71 -24.17 9.11 6.30
C PHE A 71 -24.68 8.45 7.58
N THR A 72 -24.91 9.27 8.62
CA THR A 72 -25.06 8.81 10.01
C THR A 72 -26.43 8.21 10.31
N ASP A 73 -27.46 8.56 9.54
CA ASP A 73 -28.81 8.01 9.64
C ASP A 73 -29.16 7.23 8.36
N PHE A 74 -29.08 5.91 8.43
CA PHE A 74 -29.36 5.08 7.26
C PHE A 74 -30.83 5.13 6.80
N ASP A 75 -31.74 5.62 7.63
CA ASP A 75 -33.14 5.80 7.26
C ASP A 75 -33.44 7.15 6.58
N ALA A 76 -32.48 8.11 6.59
CA ALA A 76 -32.55 9.39 5.90
C ALA A 76 -32.56 9.25 4.36
N ASP A 77 -32.98 10.33 3.66
CA ASP A 77 -32.98 10.37 2.19
C ASP A 77 -31.55 10.43 1.63
N PRO A 78 -31.09 9.43 0.85
CA PRO A 78 -29.74 9.43 0.30
C PRO A 78 -29.51 10.46 -0.81
N TYR A 79 -30.57 11.08 -1.34
CA TYR A 79 -30.48 12.12 -2.37
C TYR A 79 -30.38 13.54 -1.78
N SER A 80 -30.63 13.70 -0.46
CA SER A 80 -30.55 14.99 0.23
C SER A 80 -29.14 15.26 0.71
N PRO A 81 -28.48 16.39 0.30
CA PRO A 81 -27.18 16.79 0.81
C PRO A 81 -27.10 16.90 2.33
N GLU A 82 -28.21 17.27 2.99
CA GLU A 82 -28.29 17.43 4.44
C GLU A 82 -28.17 16.10 5.20
N SER A 83 -28.28 14.96 4.50
CA SER A 83 -28.12 13.64 5.08
C SER A 83 -26.64 13.23 5.26
N TYR A 84 -25.71 14.04 4.77
CA TYR A 84 -24.27 13.74 4.76
C TYR A 84 -23.48 14.77 5.56
N ASP A 85 -22.44 14.29 6.27
CA ASP A 85 -21.41 15.13 6.87
C ASP A 85 -20.04 14.80 6.23
N PHE A 86 -19.59 15.67 5.34
CA PHE A 86 -18.31 15.54 4.66
C PHE A 86 -17.17 16.30 5.35
N THR A 87 -17.45 17.04 6.42
CA THR A 87 -16.51 18.04 6.97
C THR A 87 -15.11 17.49 7.22
N LEU A 88 -14.98 16.39 7.95
CA LEU A 88 -13.68 15.81 8.27
C LEU A 88 -13.08 15.01 7.10
N THR A 89 -13.93 14.38 6.30
CA THR A 89 -13.49 13.64 5.10
C THR A 89 -12.85 14.57 4.09
N ASP A 90 -13.45 15.74 3.85
CA ASP A 90 -12.94 16.76 2.94
C ASP A 90 -11.55 17.26 3.34
N ILE A 91 -11.37 17.54 4.63
CA ILE A 91 -10.09 17.95 5.20
C ILE A 91 -9.02 16.85 4.99
N TYR A 92 -9.39 15.61 5.29
CA TYR A 92 -8.48 14.48 5.20
C TYR A 92 -8.04 14.21 3.75
N LEU A 93 -8.99 14.08 2.82
CA LEU A 93 -8.67 13.85 1.41
C LEU A 93 -7.90 15.02 0.79
N GLY A 94 -8.30 16.26 1.12
CA GLY A 94 -7.57 17.45 0.72
C GLY A 94 -6.12 17.47 1.25
N THR A 95 -5.87 16.90 2.42
CA THR A 95 -4.51 16.76 2.98
C THR A 95 -3.67 15.77 2.20
N ILE A 96 -4.23 14.60 1.82
CA ILE A 96 -3.55 13.63 0.95
C ILE A 96 -3.16 14.28 -0.38
N MET A 97 -4.10 14.96 -1.04
CA MET A 97 -3.84 15.59 -2.34
C MET A 97 -2.80 16.72 -2.25
N ARG A 98 -2.82 17.51 -1.18
CA ARG A 98 -1.78 18.54 -0.95
C ARG A 98 -0.39 17.95 -0.78
N ALA A 99 -0.28 16.71 -0.31
CA ALA A 99 0.98 15.98 -0.25
C ALA A 99 1.47 15.46 -1.61
N GLY A 100 0.67 15.62 -2.68
CA GLY A 100 1.00 15.13 -4.01
C GLY A 100 0.62 13.66 -4.26
N ALA A 101 0.09 12.95 -3.27
CA ALA A 101 -0.41 11.60 -3.42
C ALA A 101 -1.85 11.61 -3.98
N LYS A 102 -2.20 10.57 -4.74
CA LYS A 102 -3.59 10.31 -5.13
C LYS A 102 -4.31 9.56 -4.02
N VAL A 103 -5.61 9.80 -3.93
CA VAL A 103 -6.48 9.05 -3.00
C VAL A 103 -6.85 7.71 -3.61
N PHE A 104 -6.76 6.65 -2.80
CA PHE A 104 -7.38 5.34 -3.04
C PHE A 104 -8.45 5.18 -1.97
N TYR A 105 -9.73 5.31 -2.35
CA TYR A 105 -10.81 5.44 -1.39
C TYR A 105 -11.42 4.11 -0.99
N ARG A 106 -11.40 3.78 0.32
CA ARG A 106 -12.10 2.63 0.88
C ARG A 106 -13.53 3.02 1.30
N LEU A 107 -14.53 2.51 0.57
CA LEU A 107 -15.95 2.59 0.94
C LEU A 107 -16.29 1.44 1.89
N GLY A 108 -16.67 1.74 3.10
CA GLY A 108 -17.00 0.69 4.06
C GLY A 108 -16.88 1.14 5.50
N SER A 109 -16.35 0.26 6.33
CA SER A 109 -16.18 0.48 7.76
C SER A 109 -14.82 -0.01 8.24
N LYS A 110 -14.35 0.55 9.34
CA LYS A 110 -13.16 0.11 10.08
C LYS A 110 -13.37 -1.27 10.70
N ILE A 111 -12.28 -1.88 11.14
CA ILE A 111 -12.30 -3.03 12.04
C ILE A 111 -12.87 -2.65 13.41
N GLU A 112 -13.75 -3.47 13.98
CA GLU A 112 -14.34 -3.27 15.31
C GLU A 112 -13.94 -4.40 16.26
N HIS A 113 -12.98 -4.14 17.11
CA HIS A 113 -12.41 -5.12 18.05
C HIS A 113 -13.28 -5.40 19.28
N TRP A 114 -14.27 -4.56 19.56
CA TRP A 114 -15.11 -4.65 20.76
C TRP A 114 -16.38 -5.49 20.54
N PRO A 115 -16.96 -6.08 21.57
CA PRO A 115 -18.18 -6.91 21.43
C PRO A 115 -19.39 -6.17 20.85
N LYS A 116 -19.47 -4.85 21.03
CA LYS A 116 -20.53 -4.03 20.45
C LYS A 116 -20.06 -3.45 19.12
N HIS A 117 -20.81 -3.73 18.08
CA HIS A 117 -20.54 -3.30 16.71
C HIS A 117 -21.47 -2.16 16.29
N TYR A 118 -20.98 -1.29 15.41
CA TYR A 118 -21.69 -0.08 14.97
C TYR A 118 -21.76 0.03 13.44
N GLY A 119 -20.69 -0.30 12.73
CA GLY A 119 -20.54 -0.07 11.29
C GLY A 119 -20.30 -1.31 10.44
N ILE A 120 -20.08 -2.47 11.07
CA ILE A 120 -19.71 -3.71 10.36
C ILE A 120 -20.87 -4.70 10.16
N MET A 121 -22.09 -4.31 10.50
CA MET A 121 -23.28 -5.11 10.19
C MET A 121 -23.64 -5.01 8.70
N PRO A 122 -24.25 -6.05 8.12
CA PRO A 122 -24.84 -5.95 6.80
C PRO A 122 -25.78 -4.75 6.70
N PRO A 123 -25.65 -3.88 5.69
CA PRO A 123 -26.60 -2.81 5.46
C PRO A 123 -28.03 -3.34 5.32
N LYS A 124 -29.03 -2.66 5.89
CA LYS A 124 -30.45 -3.05 5.79
C LYS A 124 -30.94 -3.13 4.33
N ASP A 125 -30.31 -2.34 3.43
CA ASP A 125 -30.62 -2.25 2.01
C ASP A 125 -29.32 -2.03 1.23
N TYR A 126 -28.87 -3.03 0.48
CA TYR A 126 -27.64 -3.00 -0.29
C TYR A 126 -27.68 -1.99 -1.45
N GLN A 127 -28.87 -1.84 -2.06
CA GLN A 127 -29.05 -0.87 -3.13
C GLN A 127 -28.94 0.57 -2.59
N LYS A 128 -29.57 0.85 -1.45
CA LYS A 128 -29.47 2.16 -0.79
C LYS A 128 -28.03 2.46 -0.36
N TRP A 129 -27.30 1.46 0.15
CA TRP A 129 -25.89 1.64 0.47
C TRP A 129 -25.07 2.03 -0.76
N ALA A 130 -25.32 1.40 -1.91
CA ALA A 130 -24.66 1.74 -3.17
C ALA A 130 -25.03 3.16 -3.65
N VAL A 131 -26.28 3.62 -3.45
CA VAL A 131 -26.71 5.00 -3.73
C VAL A 131 -26.00 6.00 -2.79
N VAL A 132 -25.82 5.67 -1.51
CA VAL A 132 -25.01 6.50 -0.59
C VAL A 132 -23.58 6.62 -1.10
N CYS A 133 -22.97 5.51 -1.51
CA CYS A 133 -21.60 5.53 -2.09
C CYS A 133 -21.56 6.33 -3.40
N GLU A 134 -22.58 6.25 -4.26
CA GLU A 134 -22.68 7.11 -5.46
C GLU A 134 -22.55 8.58 -5.09
N HIS A 135 -23.30 9.05 -4.06
CA HIS A 135 -23.29 10.46 -3.68
C HIS A 135 -21.97 10.87 -3.00
N ILE A 136 -21.28 9.96 -2.32
CA ILE A 136 -19.90 10.20 -1.84
C ILE A 136 -18.96 10.39 -3.04
N ILE A 137 -19.03 9.53 -4.06
CA ILE A 137 -18.23 9.65 -5.29
C ILE A 137 -18.55 10.96 -6.01
N MET A 138 -19.83 11.31 -6.14
CA MET A 138 -20.28 12.56 -6.77
C MET A 138 -19.77 13.79 -6.00
N HIS A 139 -19.77 13.74 -4.66
CA HIS A 139 -19.23 14.83 -3.85
C HIS A 139 -17.73 15.03 -4.12
N MET A 140 -16.95 13.96 -4.13
CA MET A 140 -15.50 14.04 -4.30
C MET A 140 -15.09 14.34 -5.76
N ASN A 141 -15.84 13.84 -6.76
CA ASN A 141 -15.42 13.89 -8.15
C ASN A 141 -16.29 14.76 -9.07
N GLU A 142 -17.56 15.01 -8.74
CA GLU A 142 -18.52 15.71 -9.60
C GLU A 142 -19.05 17.02 -9.00
N GLY A 143 -18.61 17.39 -7.80
CA GLY A 143 -18.99 18.67 -7.14
C GLY A 143 -20.38 18.65 -6.47
N TRP A 144 -21.03 17.50 -6.31
CA TRP A 144 -22.32 17.40 -5.62
C TRP A 144 -22.20 17.86 -4.15
N ALA A 145 -23.25 18.51 -3.63
CA ALA A 145 -23.32 19.03 -2.26
C ALA A 145 -22.16 20.00 -1.91
N ASN A 146 -21.81 20.92 -2.81
CA ASN A 146 -20.64 21.80 -2.72
C ASN A 146 -19.31 21.07 -2.60
N GLY A 147 -19.20 19.88 -3.21
CA GLY A 147 -18.02 19.04 -3.19
C GLY A 147 -16.93 19.47 -4.17
N PHE A 148 -16.15 18.50 -4.62
CA PHE A 148 -14.89 18.69 -5.33
C PHE A 148 -14.86 18.02 -6.71
N HIS A 149 -13.76 18.24 -7.43
CA HIS A 149 -13.39 17.53 -8.65
C HIS A 149 -11.99 16.92 -8.45
N MET A 150 -11.87 16.02 -7.46
CA MET A 150 -10.59 15.46 -7.04
C MET A 150 -10.03 14.45 -8.04
N GLY A 151 -10.88 13.86 -8.89
CA GLY A 151 -10.46 12.86 -9.86
C GLY A 151 -9.97 11.56 -9.22
N ILE A 152 -10.58 11.16 -8.10
CA ILE A 152 -10.28 9.89 -7.44
C ILE A 152 -10.65 8.75 -8.38
N GLU A 153 -9.68 7.90 -8.69
CA GLU A 153 -9.79 6.84 -9.67
C GLU A 153 -10.25 5.52 -9.05
N TYR A 154 -9.70 5.16 -7.87
CA TYR A 154 -9.93 3.88 -7.20
C TYR A 154 -10.95 4.00 -6.07
N TRP A 155 -11.97 3.13 -6.11
CA TRP A 155 -13.04 3.04 -5.12
C TRP A 155 -13.21 1.60 -4.66
N GLU A 156 -12.77 1.31 -3.45
CA GLU A 156 -12.72 -0.01 -2.87
C GLU A 156 -13.98 -0.29 -2.05
N ILE A 157 -14.63 -1.41 -2.31
CA ILE A 157 -15.82 -1.85 -1.57
C ILE A 157 -15.37 -2.72 -0.40
N TRP A 158 -15.55 -2.18 0.82
CA TRP A 158 -15.34 -2.83 2.10
C TRP A 158 -13.87 -2.99 2.53
N ASN A 159 -13.67 -3.73 3.65
CA ASN A 159 -12.39 -4.09 4.25
C ASN A 159 -12.51 -5.40 5.05
N GLU A 160 -11.68 -6.39 4.77
CA GLU A 160 -11.52 -7.66 5.49
C GLU A 160 -12.83 -8.39 5.82
N PRO A 161 -13.75 -8.60 4.87
CA PRO A 161 -15.03 -9.25 5.16
C PRO A 161 -14.91 -10.71 5.57
N ASP A 162 -13.76 -11.31 5.32
CA ASP A 162 -13.37 -12.68 5.68
C ASP A 162 -12.71 -12.78 7.06
N PHE A 163 -12.51 -11.63 7.77
CA PHE A 163 -11.91 -11.58 9.10
C PHE A 163 -12.98 -11.69 10.21
N ASN A 164 -13.58 -12.88 10.36
CA ASN A 164 -14.53 -13.17 11.41
C ASN A 164 -15.64 -12.10 11.56
N ASP A 165 -16.16 -11.95 12.78
CA ASP A 165 -17.18 -10.97 13.15
C ASP A 165 -16.66 -9.55 13.46
N LYS A 166 -15.39 -9.26 13.13
CA LYS A 166 -14.77 -7.95 13.43
C LYS A 166 -14.81 -6.96 12.28
N CYS A 167 -15.03 -7.44 11.06
CA CYS A 167 -15.14 -6.61 9.87
C CYS A 167 -16.44 -6.83 9.10
N TRP A 168 -17.12 -7.94 9.34
CA TRP A 168 -18.44 -8.26 8.79
C TRP A 168 -19.17 -9.23 9.71
N THR A 169 -20.36 -8.86 10.21
CA THR A 169 -21.15 -9.70 11.15
C THR A 169 -22.16 -10.59 10.45
N GLY A 170 -22.37 -10.42 9.15
CA GLY A 170 -23.22 -11.29 8.33
C GLY A 170 -22.51 -12.57 7.89
N THR A 171 -23.23 -13.40 7.13
CA THR A 171 -22.63 -14.60 6.53
C THR A 171 -21.75 -14.19 5.31
N PRO A 172 -20.83 -15.09 4.86
CA PRO A 172 -20.10 -14.88 3.62
C PRO A 172 -21.00 -14.64 2.41
N GLU A 173 -22.10 -15.39 2.29
CA GLU A 173 -23.06 -15.28 1.19
C GLU A 173 -23.76 -13.92 1.18
N GLU A 174 -24.13 -13.39 2.35
CA GLU A 174 -24.67 -12.03 2.47
C GLU A 174 -23.67 -10.99 2.02
N PHE A 175 -22.37 -11.20 2.31
CA PHE A 175 -21.32 -10.31 1.81
C PHE A 175 -21.17 -10.41 0.29
N TYR A 176 -21.22 -11.60 -0.28
CA TYR A 176 -21.13 -11.78 -1.75
C TYR A 176 -22.27 -11.07 -2.47
N ASP A 177 -23.50 -11.19 -1.96
CA ASP A 177 -24.69 -10.48 -2.50
C ASP A 177 -24.56 -8.96 -2.36
N PHE A 178 -24.06 -8.50 -1.23
CA PHE A 178 -23.79 -7.09 -0.96
C PHE A 178 -22.75 -6.54 -1.96
N PHE A 179 -21.60 -7.19 -2.07
CA PHE A 179 -20.52 -6.77 -2.96
C PHE A 179 -20.98 -6.74 -4.43
N ALA A 180 -21.67 -7.79 -4.87
CA ALA A 180 -22.19 -7.89 -6.23
C ALA A 180 -23.16 -6.75 -6.54
N THR A 181 -24.07 -6.42 -5.62
CA THR A 181 -25.04 -5.33 -5.75
C THR A 181 -24.31 -3.99 -5.88
N ALA A 182 -23.39 -3.70 -4.97
CA ALA A 182 -22.66 -2.43 -4.93
C ALA A 182 -21.76 -2.25 -6.16
N ALA A 183 -20.97 -3.27 -6.52
CA ALA A 183 -20.04 -3.22 -7.65
C ALA A 183 -20.77 -3.01 -9.00
N LYS A 184 -21.85 -3.74 -9.24
CA LYS A 184 -22.66 -3.57 -10.47
C LYS A 184 -23.26 -2.17 -10.55
N TYR A 185 -23.84 -1.67 -9.45
CA TYR A 185 -24.45 -0.36 -9.42
C TYR A 185 -23.42 0.75 -9.67
N LEU A 186 -22.34 0.76 -8.90
CA LEU A 186 -21.31 1.79 -8.99
C LEU A 186 -20.60 1.78 -10.34
N LYS A 187 -20.28 0.59 -10.89
CA LYS A 187 -19.65 0.50 -12.21
C LYS A 187 -20.57 0.96 -13.34
N ALA A 188 -21.85 0.67 -13.25
CA ALA A 188 -22.83 1.17 -14.23
C ALA A 188 -22.96 2.70 -14.18
N ARG A 189 -22.90 3.29 -13.00
CA ARG A 189 -22.98 4.76 -12.80
C ARG A 189 -21.68 5.47 -13.17
N PHE A 190 -20.53 4.85 -12.90
CA PHE A 190 -19.19 5.40 -13.12
C PHE A 190 -18.30 4.47 -13.97
N PRO A 191 -18.58 4.32 -15.27
CA PRO A 191 -17.87 3.34 -16.11
C PRO A 191 -16.35 3.58 -16.22
N SER A 192 -15.91 4.84 -16.06
CA SER A 192 -14.48 5.23 -16.17
C SER A 192 -13.70 5.06 -14.85
N LEU A 193 -14.38 4.90 -13.72
CA LEU A 193 -13.72 4.71 -12.43
C LEU A 193 -13.38 3.23 -12.21
N LYS A 194 -12.37 2.99 -11.42
CA LYS A 194 -11.99 1.64 -10.99
C LYS A 194 -12.76 1.26 -9.71
N ILE A 195 -13.64 0.28 -9.85
CA ILE A 195 -14.44 -0.27 -8.76
C ILE A 195 -13.93 -1.67 -8.46
N GLY A 196 -13.61 -1.96 -7.19
CA GLY A 196 -13.08 -3.25 -6.79
C GLY A 196 -13.08 -3.46 -5.29
N GLY A 197 -12.24 -4.33 -4.79
CA GLY A 197 -12.14 -4.78 -3.42
C GLY A 197 -11.93 -6.30 -3.39
N PRO A 198 -12.33 -7.03 -2.34
CA PRO A 198 -12.90 -6.54 -1.08
C PRO A 198 -11.88 -6.35 0.05
N ALA A 199 -10.58 -6.28 -0.23
CA ALA A 199 -9.52 -6.16 0.77
C ALA A 199 -9.54 -7.33 1.76
N VAL A 200 -9.42 -8.56 1.27
CA VAL A 200 -9.44 -9.76 2.13
C VAL A 200 -8.24 -9.80 3.07
N CYS A 201 -8.42 -10.27 4.31
CA CYS A 201 -7.39 -10.26 5.34
C CYS A 201 -6.25 -11.26 5.11
N GLY A 202 -6.39 -12.16 4.12
CA GLY A 202 -5.40 -13.17 3.75
C GLY A 202 -5.93 -14.17 2.73
N TYR A 203 -5.13 -15.20 2.45
CA TYR A 203 -5.52 -16.22 1.48
C TYR A 203 -6.34 -17.34 2.13
N ASN A 204 -7.66 -17.24 2.05
CA ASN A 204 -8.59 -18.31 2.39
C ASN A 204 -9.18 -18.90 1.11
N GLU A 205 -8.65 -20.02 0.65
CA GLU A 205 -9.03 -20.61 -0.64
C GLU A 205 -10.53 -20.90 -0.75
N GLN A 206 -11.15 -21.46 0.30
CA GLN A 206 -12.56 -21.80 0.27
C GLN A 206 -13.45 -20.57 0.18
N TRP A 207 -13.16 -19.52 0.94
CA TRP A 207 -13.91 -18.29 0.94
C TRP A 207 -13.76 -17.56 -0.41
N LEU A 208 -12.53 -17.50 -0.93
CA LEU A 208 -12.22 -16.83 -2.20
C LEU A 208 -12.83 -17.56 -3.39
N ASP A 209 -12.77 -18.89 -3.41
CA ASP A 209 -13.33 -19.70 -4.50
C ASP A 209 -14.85 -19.46 -4.60
N ALA A 210 -15.57 -19.51 -3.47
CA ALA A 210 -17.01 -19.23 -3.40
C ALA A 210 -17.34 -17.79 -3.79
N PHE A 211 -16.54 -16.80 -3.32
CA PHE A 211 -16.70 -15.40 -3.69
C PHE A 211 -16.57 -15.19 -5.19
N PHE A 212 -15.47 -15.66 -5.80
CA PHE A 212 -15.24 -15.47 -7.23
C PHE A 212 -16.21 -16.28 -8.10
N GLU A 213 -16.65 -17.46 -7.65
CA GLU A 213 -17.71 -18.21 -8.36
C GLU A 213 -18.99 -17.41 -8.44
N LYS A 214 -19.45 -16.83 -7.32
CA LYS A 214 -20.60 -15.93 -7.27
C LYS A 214 -20.42 -14.70 -8.16
N MET A 215 -19.25 -14.04 -8.11
CA MET A 215 -18.95 -12.87 -8.93
C MET A 215 -19.00 -13.19 -10.42
N ARG A 216 -18.45 -14.34 -10.82
CA ARG A 216 -18.46 -14.82 -12.21
C ARG A 216 -19.88 -15.15 -12.69
N GLU A 217 -20.65 -15.88 -11.89
CA GLU A 217 -22.04 -16.28 -12.23
C GLU A 217 -22.94 -15.07 -12.45
N GLU A 218 -22.75 -14.03 -11.67
CA GLU A 218 -23.53 -12.79 -11.77
C GLU A 218 -22.92 -11.74 -12.71
N ASN A 219 -21.81 -12.03 -13.38
CA ASN A 219 -21.06 -11.11 -14.25
C ASN A 219 -20.75 -9.79 -13.54
N VAL A 220 -20.24 -9.87 -12.30
CA VAL A 220 -19.88 -8.69 -11.49
C VAL A 220 -18.60 -8.07 -12.05
N PRO A 221 -18.61 -6.78 -12.39
CA PRO A 221 -17.40 -6.08 -12.82
C PRO A 221 -16.45 -5.90 -11.64
N MET A 222 -15.14 -6.11 -11.91
CA MET A 222 -14.08 -5.93 -10.91
C MET A 222 -12.83 -5.42 -11.61
N ASP A 223 -12.56 -4.11 -11.51
CA ASP A 223 -11.39 -3.50 -12.14
C ASP A 223 -10.11 -3.85 -11.38
N PHE A 224 -10.19 -3.99 -10.07
CA PHE A 224 -9.12 -4.47 -9.20
C PHE A 224 -9.66 -5.39 -8.10
N TYR A 225 -8.80 -6.28 -7.67
CA TYR A 225 -8.97 -7.12 -6.50
C TYR A 225 -7.91 -6.76 -5.48
N SER A 226 -8.30 -6.56 -4.24
CA SER A 226 -7.41 -6.17 -3.15
C SER A 226 -7.35 -7.21 -2.03
N TRP A 227 -6.16 -7.33 -1.43
CA TRP A 227 -5.86 -8.33 -0.42
C TRP A 227 -4.75 -7.84 0.52
N HIS A 228 -4.64 -8.48 1.70
CA HIS A 228 -3.68 -8.15 2.74
C HIS A 228 -2.71 -9.31 2.98
N CYS A 229 -1.51 -8.99 3.42
CA CYS A 229 -0.51 -9.96 3.83
C CYS A 229 0.41 -9.36 4.90
N TYR A 230 0.53 -10.05 6.02
CA TYR A 230 1.44 -9.71 7.10
C TYR A 230 2.33 -10.90 7.40
N GLY A 231 3.64 -10.70 7.43
CA GLY A 231 4.59 -11.78 7.62
C GLY A 231 6.01 -11.28 7.85
N SER A 232 6.92 -12.16 8.21
CA SER A 232 8.33 -11.80 8.42
C SER A 232 9.26 -12.23 7.29
N LYS A 233 8.74 -13.03 6.33
CA LYS A 233 9.52 -13.55 5.20
C LYS A 233 9.04 -12.93 3.89
N VAL A 234 9.96 -12.47 3.07
CA VAL A 234 9.65 -11.95 1.71
C VAL A 234 8.89 -12.99 0.86
N SER A 235 9.18 -14.28 1.07
CA SER A 235 8.48 -15.38 0.39
C SER A 235 6.99 -15.45 0.71
N ASP A 236 6.53 -14.98 1.86
CA ASP A 236 5.11 -15.00 2.22
C ASP A 236 4.33 -14.12 1.23
N PHE A 237 4.84 -12.91 0.97
CA PHE A 237 4.25 -11.93 0.05
C PHE A 237 4.24 -12.40 -1.40
N THR A 238 5.36 -12.94 -1.88
CA THR A 238 5.45 -13.41 -3.29
C THR A 238 4.64 -14.69 -3.51
N SER A 239 4.54 -15.57 -2.50
CA SER A 239 3.71 -16.78 -2.57
C SER A 239 2.24 -16.41 -2.62
N ASP A 240 1.79 -15.48 -1.76
CA ASP A 240 0.40 -15.05 -1.74
C ASP A 240 0.05 -14.26 -3.01
N ALA A 241 0.94 -13.40 -3.52
CA ALA A 241 0.74 -12.73 -4.79
C ALA A 241 0.44 -13.72 -5.94
N ARG A 242 1.19 -14.83 -6.01
CA ARG A 242 0.96 -15.88 -7.02
C ARG A 242 -0.34 -16.63 -6.79
N ARG A 243 -0.69 -16.94 -5.52
CA ARG A 243 -1.93 -17.64 -5.16
C ARG A 243 -3.17 -16.80 -5.48
N HIS A 244 -3.16 -15.51 -5.11
CA HIS A 244 -4.25 -14.57 -5.44
C HIS A 244 -4.40 -14.39 -6.95
N ARG A 245 -3.28 -14.23 -7.69
CA ARG A 245 -3.34 -14.12 -9.15
C ARG A 245 -3.88 -15.39 -9.81
N ALA A 246 -3.46 -16.56 -9.33
CA ALA A 246 -3.98 -17.85 -9.83
C ALA A 246 -5.48 -18.03 -9.55
N MET A 247 -5.97 -17.52 -8.42
CA MET A 247 -7.39 -17.50 -8.08
C MET A 247 -8.18 -16.61 -9.06
N LEU A 248 -7.73 -15.40 -9.32
CA LEU A 248 -8.33 -14.50 -10.31
C LEU A 248 -8.35 -15.12 -11.71
N ASP A 249 -7.23 -15.67 -12.17
CA ASP A 249 -7.10 -16.28 -13.50
C ASP A 249 -8.04 -17.49 -13.65
N ARG A 250 -8.17 -18.32 -12.59
CA ARG A 250 -9.07 -19.49 -12.56
C ARG A 250 -10.54 -19.13 -12.77
N HIS A 251 -10.95 -17.97 -12.23
CA HIS A 251 -12.32 -17.49 -12.34
C HIS A 251 -12.56 -16.51 -13.51
N GLY A 252 -11.55 -16.32 -14.39
CA GLY A 252 -11.68 -15.51 -15.61
C GLY A 252 -11.45 -14.01 -15.42
N TYR A 253 -10.98 -13.56 -14.23
CA TYR A 253 -10.61 -12.18 -13.94
C TYR A 253 -9.14 -11.89 -14.36
N THR A 254 -8.79 -12.21 -15.61
CA THR A 254 -7.41 -12.16 -16.10
C THR A 254 -6.84 -10.76 -16.25
N ASP A 255 -7.70 -9.76 -16.49
CA ASP A 255 -7.35 -8.35 -16.68
C ASP A 255 -7.55 -7.51 -15.40
N THR A 256 -8.11 -8.11 -14.33
CA THR A 256 -8.31 -7.47 -13.04
C THR A 256 -6.96 -7.22 -12.36
N GLU A 257 -6.70 -5.98 -11.95
CA GLU A 257 -5.50 -5.64 -11.18
C GLU A 257 -5.48 -6.38 -9.84
N SER A 258 -4.31 -6.84 -9.41
CA SER A 258 -4.10 -7.47 -8.10
C SER A 258 -3.31 -6.53 -7.21
N ILE A 259 -3.93 -6.05 -6.13
CA ILE A 259 -3.37 -5.01 -5.25
C ILE A 259 -3.20 -5.54 -3.84
N LEU A 260 -1.96 -5.59 -3.36
CA LEU A 260 -1.65 -5.84 -1.96
C LEU A 260 -1.74 -4.52 -1.19
N ASN A 261 -2.92 -4.22 -0.67
CA ASN A 261 -3.21 -2.89 -0.14
C ASN A 261 -3.18 -2.76 1.38
N GLU A 262 -2.76 -3.82 2.08
CA GLU A 262 -2.22 -3.74 3.44
C GLU A 262 -1.11 -4.77 3.61
N TRP A 263 0.06 -4.31 4.06
CA TRP A 263 1.18 -5.19 4.36
C TRP A 263 2.18 -4.55 5.30
N ASN A 264 2.78 -5.36 6.16
CA ASN A 264 3.90 -4.96 7.00
C ASN A 264 4.65 -6.19 7.53
N TYR A 265 5.77 -5.95 8.23
CA TYR A 265 6.50 -6.97 8.96
C TYR A 265 5.72 -7.39 10.20
N VAL A 266 5.36 -8.66 10.30
CA VAL A 266 4.76 -9.23 11.51
C VAL A 266 5.31 -10.63 11.73
N CYS A 267 6.01 -10.83 12.87
CA CYS A 267 6.46 -12.15 13.31
C CYS A 267 5.53 -12.81 14.33
N GLY A 268 4.50 -12.09 14.80
CA GLY A 268 3.46 -12.60 15.68
C GLY A 268 2.48 -11.52 16.13
N TRP A 269 1.21 -11.90 16.27
CA TRP A 269 0.10 -10.99 16.61
C TRP A 269 -0.18 -10.86 18.12
N GLY A 270 0.66 -11.40 18.98
CA GLY A 270 0.46 -11.30 20.42
C GLY A 270 1.73 -11.45 21.23
N GLY A 271 1.71 -10.96 22.47
CA GLY A 271 2.81 -11.09 23.42
C GLY A 271 4.14 -10.56 22.88
N ASP A 272 5.21 -11.35 23.08
CA ASP A 272 6.57 -10.99 22.64
C ASP A 272 6.69 -10.91 21.10
N GLY A 273 5.89 -11.70 20.35
CA GLY A 273 5.86 -11.65 18.89
C GLY A 273 5.35 -10.30 18.36
N TRP A 274 4.29 -9.78 18.96
CA TRP A 274 3.79 -8.45 18.60
C TRP A 274 4.78 -7.34 18.93
N LYS A 275 5.38 -7.39 20.12
CA LYS A 275 6.41 -6.43 20.51
C LYS A 275 7.61 -6.47 19.56
N CYS A 276 8.09 -7.66 19.23
CA CYS A 276 9.18 -7.86 18.27
C CYS A 276 8.80 -7.31 16.87
N SER A 277 7.56 -7.48 16.44
CA SER A 277 7.08 -6.92 15.16
C SER A 277 7.22 -5.40 15.13
N LEU A 278 6.67 -4.70 16.14
CA LEU A 278 6.71 -3.24 16.22
C LEU A 278 8.14 -2.68 16.36
N GLU A 279 8.99 -3.36 17.12
CA GLU A 279 10.41 -2.97 17.26
C GLU A 279 11.16 -3.15 15.91
N THR A 280 10.86 -4.22 15.18
CA THR A 280 11.46 -4.47 13.86
C THR A 280 11.01 -3.46 12.83
N GLU A 281 9.72 -3.16 12.76
CA GLU A 281 9.16 -2.16 11.84
C GLU A 281 9.86 -0.80 11.96
N ALA A 282 10.16 -0.37 13.18
CA ALA A 282 10.82 0.90 13.44
C ALA A 282 12.35 0.88 13.25
N SER A 283 12.94 -0.27 12.90
CA SER A 283 14.39 -0.50 12.84
C SER A 283 14.94 -0.49 11.41
N LEU A 284 16.28 -0.56 11.31
CA LEU A 284 16.98 -0.78 10.04
C LEU A 284 16.56 -2.10 9.37
N LYS A 285 16.30 -3.16 10.15
CA LYS A 285 15.79 -4.44 9.61
C LYS A 285 14.43 -4.26 8.95
N GLY A 286 13.53 -3.46 9.53
CA GLY A 286 12.26 -3.10 8.91
C GLY A 286 12.43 -2.35 7.60
N ALA A 287 13.40 -1.44 7.53
CA ALA A 287 13.72 -0.73 6.30
C ALA A 287 14.23 -1.66 5.19
N ALA A 288 15.13 -2.61 5.52
CA ALA A 288 15.60 -3.62 4.58
C ALA A 288 14.47 -4.54 4.13
N PHE A 289 13.56 -4.93 5.03
CA PHE A 289 12.36 -5.69 4.72
C PHE A 289 11.45 -4.96 3.72
N ILE A 290 11.17 -3.67 3.96
CA ILE A 290 10.35 -2.85 3.05
C ILE A 290 10.97 -2.86 1.64
N ALA A 291 12.26 -2.57 1.50
CA ALA A 291 12.94 -2.55 0.21
C ALA A 291 12.95 -3.95 -0.46
N ALA A 292 13.10 -5.02 0.33
CA ALA A 292 13.12 -6.39 -0.15
C ALA A 292 11.74 -6.84 -0.67
N VAL A 293 10.65 -6.56 0.07
CA VAL A 293 9.28 -6.91 -0.35
C VAL A 293 8.89 -6.14 -1.62
N MET A 294 9.13 -4.84 -1.67
CA MET A 294 8.88 -4.03 -2.87
C MET A 294 9.62 -4.58 -4.09
N SER A 295 10.92 -4.90 -3.94
CA SER A 295 11.74 -5.45 -5.02
C SER A 295 11.29 -6.83 -5.49
N ALA A 296 10.87 -7.69 -4.58
CA ALA A 296 10.39 -9.03 -4.90
C ALA A 296 9.02 -8.99 -5.60
N CYS A 297 8.08 -8.18 -5.09
CA CYS A 297 6.74 -8.04 -5.65
C CYS A 297 6.71 -7.31 -6.99
N GLN A 298 7.71 -6.45 -7.30
CA GLN A 298 7.87 -5.84 -8.62
C GLN A 298 7.85 -6.89 -9.74
N ARG A 299 8.40 -8.09 -9.50
CA ARG A 299 8.48 -9.19 -10.47
C ARG A 299 7.27 -10.10 -10.50
N GLU A 300 6.38 -9.98 -9.52
CA GLU A 300 5.14 -10.73 -9.46
C GLU A 300 4.02 -10.03 -10.25
N LYS A 301 2.93 -10.71 -10.51
CA LYS A 301 1.72 -10.12 -11.09
C LYS A 301 0.88 -9.40 -10.01
N THR A 302 1.52 -8.53 -9.27
CA THR A 302 0.91 -7.58 -8.33
C THR A 302 1.11 -6.18 -8.90
N ASP A 303 0.07 -5.38 -8.94
CA ASP A 303 0.07 -4.09 -9.64
C ASP A 303 0.42 -2.92 -8.73
N MET A 304 0.14 -3.03 -7.43
CA MET A 304 0.42 -2.00 -6.43
C MET A 304 0.60 -2.63 -5.04
N LEU A 305 1.47 -2.03 -4.22
CA LEU A 305 1.58 -2.31 -2.80
C LEU A 305 1.26 -1.05 -1.99
N MET A 306 0.56 -1.23 -0.84
CA MET A 306 0.25 -0.13 0.08
C MET A 306 0.68 -0.50 1.50
N TYR A 307 1.79 0.08 1.95
CA TYR A 307 2.36 -0.19 3.27
C TYR A 307 1.39 0.22 4.38
N TYR A 308 1.10 -0.66 5.32
CA TYR A 308 0.30 -0.38 6.50
C TYR A 308 1.19 -0.24 7.74
N ASP A 309 1.41 0.97 8.34
CA ASP A 309 0.74 2.12 7.84
C ASP A 309 1.65 3.36 7.95
N ALA A 310 1.31 4.41 7.24
CA ALA A 310 2.04 5.68 7.29
C ALA A 310 1.42 6.70 8.28
N ARG A 311 0.36 6.33 8.99
CA ARG A 311 -0.30 7.17 10.00
C ARG A 311 0.62 7.37 11.19
N VAL A 312 0.96 8.62 11.48
CA VAL A 312 1.96 9.00 12.50
C VAL A 312 1.63 8.55 13.93
N ASN A 313 0.36 8.25 14.21
CA ASN A 313 -0.09 7.78 15.52
C ASN A 313 -0.22 6.26 15.62
N SER A 314 -0.08 5.55 14.51
CA SER A 314 -0.14 4.09 14.49
C SER A 314 1.04 3.47 15.23
N SER A 315 0.79 2.36 15.91
CA SER A 315 1.86 1.51 16.45
C SER A 315 2.63 0.79 15.35
N MET A 316 2.00 0.52 14.19
CA MET A 316 2.61 -0.16 13.05
C MET A 316 3.32 0.79 12.07
N ASN A 317 3.61 2.01 12.49
CA ASN A 317 4.28 2.99 11.65
C ASN A 317 5.80 2.84 11.71
N GLY A 318 6.37 2.28 10.67
CA GLY A 318 7.83 2.16 10.47
C GLY A 318 8.47 3.30 9.68
N LEU A 319 7.69 4.35 9.32
CA LEU A 319 8.17 5.47 8.49
C LEU A 319 8.47 6.73 9.29
N PHE A 320 7.68 7.01 10.32
CA PHE A 320 7.79 8.24 11.14
C PHE A 320 7.72 7.93 12.63
N LYS A 321 8.57 8.58 13.39
CA LYS A 321 8.57 8.45 14.85
C LYS A 321 7.31 9.09 15.42
N ARG A 322 6.58 8.31 16.20
CA ARG A 322 5.35 8.76 16.86
C ARG A 322 5.61 10.00 17.71
N GLY A 323 4.79 11.02 17.53
CA GLY A 323 4.80 12.25 18.34
C GLY A 323 5.77 13.33 17.85
N THR A 324 6.82 13.00 17.07
CA THR A 324 7.81 13.99 16.60
C THR A 324 7.82 14.15 15.08
N LEU A 325 7.34 13.17 14.33
CA LEU A 325 7.44 13.05 12.88
C LEU A 325 8.88 12.91 12.34
N ASP A 326 9.86 12.66 13.19
CA ASP A 326 11.21 12.32 12.71
C ASP A 326 11.14 11.09 11.80
N ARG A 327 11.91 11.10 10.73
CA ARG A 327 11.98 9.98 9.80
C ARG A 327 12.62 8.77 10.46
N LEU A 328 12.02 7.60 10.33
CA LEU A 328 12.61 6.32 10.66
C LEU A 328 13.31 5.72 9.44
N LYS A 329 14.10 4.67 9.64
CA LYS A 329 14.88 4.04 8.53
C LYS A 329 13.98 3.55 7.39
N GLY A 330 12.76 3.07 7.67
CA GLY A 330 11.79 2.63 6.66
C GLY A 330 11.38 3.71 5.65
N TYR A 331 11.34 4.96 6.08
CA TYR A 331 11.05 6.10 5.19
C TYR A 331 12.04 6.17 4.02
N TYR A 332 13.31 5.95 4.26
CA TYR A 332 14.34 6.04 3.20
C TYR A 332 14.25 4.92 2.17
N SER A 333 13.75 3.75 2.56
CA SER A 333 13.44 2.66 1.62
C SER A 333 12.25 3.02 0.72
N VAL A 334 11.18 3.60 1.29
CA VAL A 334 10.01 4.10 0.54
C VAL A 334 10.42 5.24 -0.41
N LYS A 335 11.27 6.17 0.06
CA LYS A 335 11.82 7.26 -0.77
C LYS A 335 12.67 6.74 -1.92
N ALA A 336 13.56 5.78 -1.67
CA ALA A 336 14.39 5.16 -2.71
C ALA A 336 13.52 4.50 -3.80
N TRP A 337 12.41 3.87 -3.41
CA TRP A 337 11.45 3.35 -4.39
C TRP A 337 10.75 4.46 -5.19
N GLY A 338 10.40 5.57 -4.54
CA GLY A 338 9.83 6.74 -5.22
C GLY A 338 10.77 7.35 -6.26
N GLU A 339 12.08 7.28 -6.06
CA GLU A 339 13.08 7.67 -7.05
C GLU A 339 13.10 6.70 -8.24
N LEU A 340 13.06 5.37 -8.01
CA LEU A 340 12.89 4.37 -9.08
C LEU A 340 11.61 4.61 -9.88
N LEU A 341 10.49 4.83 -9.19
CA LEU A 341 9.20 5.10 -9.81
C LEU A 341 9.25 6.32 -10.73
N SER A 342 10.03 7.35 -10.38
CA SER A 342 10.22 8.55 -11.20
C SER A 342 10.95 8.26 -12.53
N LEU A 343 11.83 7.24 -12.57
CA LEU A 343 12.52 6.80 -13.78
C LEU A 343 11.64 5.97 -14.71
N GLN A 344 10.55 5.41 -14.21
CA GLN A 344 9.50 4.69 -14.92
C GLN A 344 9.91 3.35 -15.54
N ASP A 345 11.01 3.25 -16.29
CA ASP A 345 11.37 2.08 -17.06
C ASP A 345 12.16 1.06 -16.24
N GLU A 346 11.56 -0.11 -15.98
CA GLU A 346 12.22 -1.22 -15.31
C GLU A 346 13.28 -1.84 -16.20
N CYS A 347 14.51 -1.98 -15.68
CA CYS A 347 15.63 -2.58 -16.37
C CYS A 347 15.73 -4.08 -16.11
N ALA A 348 16.26 -4.82 -17.12
CA ALA A 348 16.52 -6.25 -16.98
C ALA A 348 17.56 -6.50 -15.87
N LEU A 349 17.22 -7.40 -14.95
CA LEU A 349 18.03 -7.69 -13.78
C LEU A 349 17.93 -9.17 -13.39
N SER A 350 19.05 -9.77 -12.94
CA SER A 350 19.11 -11.09 -12.33
C SER A 350 20.03 -11.10 -11.11
N CYS A 351 19.69 -11.88 -10.09
CA CYS A 351 20.49 -12.01 -8.87
C CYS A 351 20.47 -13.46 -8.40
N ASP A 352 21.66 -14.05 -8.19
CA ASP A 352 21.83 -15.40 -7.63
C ASP A 352 22.37 -15.39 -6.18
N VAL A 353 22.40 -14.20 -5.55
CA VAL A 353 22.90 -14.02 -4.18
C VAL A 353 21.74 -14.22 -3.21
N PRO A 354 21.81 -15.18 -2.28
CA PRO A 354 20.76 -15.39 -1.29
C PRO A 354 20.49 -14.13 -0.45
N ASP A 355 19.23 -13.90 -0.12
CA ASP A 355 18.76 -12.81 0.73
C ASP A 355 19.02 -11.39 0.17
N ILE A 356 19.46 -11.30 -1.10
CA ILE A 356 19.61 -10.04 -1.82
C ILE A 356 18.41 -9.85 -2.74
N TYR A 357 17.75 -8.73 -2.56
CA TYR A 357 16.58 -8.29 -3.33
C TYR A 357 16.92 -6.99 -4.04
N SER A 358 16.48 -6.81 -5.27
CA SER A 358 16.92 -5.67 -6.05
C SER A 358 15.92 -5.27 -7.13
N ALA A 359 15.91 -3.98 -7.46
CA ALA A 359 15.16 -3.40 -8.56
C ALA A 359 16.04 -2.38 -9.29
N ALA A 360 15.86 -2.23 -10.59
CA ALA A 360 16.63 -1.30 -11.38
C ALA A 360 15.76 -0.54 -12.36
N ALA A 361 16.05 0.74 -12.55
CA ALA A 361 15.36 1.59 -13.49
C ALA A 361 16.31 2.55 -14.22
N ALA A 362 15.89 3.01 -15.40
CA ALA A 362 16.61 4.04 -16.16
C ALA A 362 15.61 4.84 -17.03
N ASP A 363 15.91 6.12 -17.26
CA ASP A 363 15.14 7.00 -18.16
C ASP A 363 15.93 7.45 -19.41
N GLY A 364 17.09 6.83 -19.66
CA GLY A 364 18.01 7.19 -20.75
C GLY A 364 19.15 8.10 -20.31
N GLU A 365 19.00 8.91 -19.29
CA GLU A 365 20.03 9.79 -18.72
C GLU A 365 20.51 9.28 -17.36
N THR A 366 19.55 8.91 -16.50
CA THR A 366 19.78 8.44 -15.14
C THR A 366 19.58 6.94 -15.05
N GLN A 367 20.46 6.28 -14.33
CA GLN A 367 20.40 4.85 -14.02
C GLN A 367 20.38 4.68 -12.50
N MET A 368 19.54 3.80 -12.00
CA MET A 368 19.45 3.52 -10.57
C MET A 368 19.25 2.02 -10.32
N LEU A 369 20.04 1.48 -9.40
CA LEU A 369 19.92 0.12 -8.90
C LEU A 369 19.72 0.19 -7.37
N LEU A 370 18.57 -0.29 -6.89
CA LEU A 370 18.28 -0.51 -5.48
C LEU A 370 18.65 -1.95 -5.12
N VAL A 371 19.39 -2.13 -4.04
CA VAL A 371 19.80 -3.45 -3.52
C VAL A 371 19.52 -3.50 -2.02
N ALA A 372 18.70 -4.45 -1.58
CA ALA A 372 18.42 -4.71 -0.17
C ALA A 372 19.00 -6.06 0.23
N TYR A 373 19.76 -6.10 1.30
CA TYR A 373 20.10 -7.34 2.00
C TYR A 373 19.18 -7.49 3.19
N TYR A 374 18.21 -8.38 3.09
CA TYR A 374 17.27 -8.66 4.18
C TYR A 374 17.37 -10.12 4.60
N THR A 375 17.48 -10.36 5.91
CA THR A 375 17.50 -11.72 6.48
C THR A 375 16.94 -11.75 7.90
N ASP A 376 16.26 -12.85 8.24
CA ASP A 376 15.78 -13.17 9.58
C ASP A 376 16.74 -14.11 10.36
N ASP A 377 17.91 -14.43 9.79
CA ASP A 377 18.89 -15.29 10.46
C ASP A 377 19.34 -14.68 11.79
N ALA A 378 19.50 -15.52 12.80
CA ALA A 378 19.92 -15.09 14.13
C ALA A 378 21.40 -14.65 14.20
N ALA A 379 22.23 -15.10 13.27
CA ALA A 379 23.66 -14.79 13.18
C ALA A 379 24.08 -14.57 11.72
N PRO A 380 23.54 -13.54 11.06
CA PRO A 380 23.79 -13.32 9.65
C PRO A 380 25.20 -12.81 9.40
N LEU A 381 25.78 -13.19 8.25
CA LEU A 381 27.11 -12.78 7.83
C LEU A 381 27.03 -11.78 6.67
N PRO A 382 27.98 -10.85 6.55
CA PRO A 382 28.08 -9.98 5.37
C PRO A 382 28.10 -10.78 4.06
N ARG A 383 27.50 -10.23 2.99
CA ARG A 383 27.52 -10.80 1.65
C ARG A 383 28.44 -10.01 0.75
N THR A 384 29.39 -10.68 0.14
CA THR A 384 30.26 -10.09 -0.90
C THR A 384 29.96 -10.76 -2.23
N PHE A 385 29.63 -9.96 -3.23
CA PHE A 385 29.24 -10.43 -4.56
C PHE A 385 29.63 -9.43 -5.64
N LYS A 386 29.67 -9.89 -6.89
CA LYS A 386 29.94 -9.04 -8.04
C LYS A 386 28.65 -8.38 -8.52
N VAL A 387 28.68 -7.07 -8.78
CA VAL A 387 27.65 -6.32 -9.50
C VAL A 387 28.17 -6.12 -10.93
N GLU A 388 27.43 -6.65 -11.92
CA GLU A 388 27.75 -6.56 -13.35
C GLU A 388 26.74 -5.62 -14.02
N THR A 389 27.23 -4.47 -14.51
CA THR A 389 26.42 -3.44 -15.18
C THR A 389 26.64 -3.41 -16.69
N GLY A 390 27.72 -4.08 -17.14
CA GLY A 390 28.10 -4.09 -18.55
C GLY A 390 28.74 -2.77 -19.05
N GLU A 391 28.98 -1.83 -18.16
CA GLU A 391 29.55 -0.51 -18.47
C GLU A 391 30.67 -0.14 -17.52
N ASP A 392 31.76 0.43 -18.07
CA ASP A 392 32.84 1.00 -17.26
C ASP A 392 32.58 2.47 -16.97
N ARG A 393 32.22 2.76 -15.71
CA ARG A 393 31.91 4.12 -15.23
C ARG A 393 32.12 4.24 -13.72
N LEU A 394 31.99 5.45 -13.21
CA LEU A 394 31.93 5.70 -11.77
C LEU A 394 30.49 5.57 -11.30
N TYR A 395 30.27 4.83 -10.22
CA TYR A 395 29.02 4.69 -9.53
C TYR A 395 29.12 5.27 -8.14
N THR A 396 28.13 6.08 -7.75
CA THR A 396 27.99 6.56 -6.38
C THR A 396 27.09 5.60 -5.60
N ILE A 397 27.57 5.13 -4.45
CA ILE A 397 26.84 4.24 -3.55
C ILE A 397 26.22 5.07 -2.42
N TYR A 398 24.92 5.08 -2.37
CA TYR A 398 24.15 5.65 -1.26
C TYR A 398 23.79 4.53 -0.30
N THR A 399 24.01 4.73 0.99
CA THR A 399 23.89 3.66 1.99
C THR A 399 22.83 4.01 3.03
N LEU A 400 21.99 3.03 3.35
CA LEU A 400 21.09 3.03 4.49
C LEU A 400 21.57 1.93 5.45
N ASP A 401 22.15 2.35 6.56
CA ASP A 401 22.61 1.48 7.63
C ASP A 401 22.35 2.14 9.01
N GLU A 402 22.97 1.69 10.08
CA GLU A 402 22.78 2.27 11.42
C GLU A 402 23.21 3.74 11.49
N GLU A 403 24.23 4.15 10.73
CA GLU A 403 24.86 5.46 10.80
C GLU A 403 24.41 6.41 9.69
N HIS A 404 23.93 5.87 8.54
CA HIS A 404 23.62 6.64 7.34
C HIS A 404 22.15 6.49 6.93
N ASP A 405 21.58 7.58 6.46
CA ASP A 405 20.18 7.73 6.05
C ASP A 405 20.03 7.85 4.51
N MET A 406 20.55 6.86 3.77
CA MET A 406 20.61 6.86 2.30
C MET A 406 21.48 8.01 1.76
N GLU A 407 22.61 8.21 2.38
CA GLU A 407 23.60 9.23 2.03
C GLU A 407 24.68 8.65 1.10
N PRO A 408 25.30 9.49 0.23
CA PRO A 408 26.43 9.05 -0.60
C PRO A 408 27.62 8.73 0.28
N LEU A 409 28.03 7.46 0.32
CA LEU A 409 29.12 6.99 1.19
C LEU A 409 30.43 6.82 0.42
N GLU A 410 30.37 6.27 -0.79
CA GLU A 410 31.54 6.00 -1.58
C GLU A 410 31.29 6.11 -3.09
N THR A 411 32.37 6.23 -3.87
CA THR A 411 32.31 6.15 -5.33
C THR A 411 33.18 4.99 -5.78
N ILE A 412 32.62 4.07 -6.56
CA ILE A 412 33.32 2.88 -7.07
C ILE A 412 33.46 3.00 -8.59
N ALA A 413 34.67 2.75 -9.10
CA ALA A 413 34.87 2.56 -10.52
C ALA A 413 34.56 1.11 -10.90
N SER A 414 33.69 0.91 -11.90
CA SER A 414 33.59 -0.41 -12.52
C SER A 414 34.77 -0.68 -13.44
N ASP A 415 35.23 -1.92 -13.45
CA ASP A 415 36.27 -2.45 -14.33
C ASP A 415 35.76 -3.70 -15.04
N ASN A 416 35.93 -3.74 -16.37
CA ASN A 416 35.34 -4.79 -17.22
C ASN A 416 33.84 -4.98 -17.00
N GLY A 417 33.11 -3.87 -16.88
CA GLY A 417 31.63 -3.82 -16.73
C GLY A 417 31.12 -4.23 -15.36
N GLY A 418 31.95 -4.23 -14.31
CA GLY A 418 31.46 -4.59 -12.99
C GLY A 418 32.37 -4.17 -11.83
N PHE A 419 31.87 -4.35 -10.61
CA PHE A 419 32.60 -4.09 -9.36
C PHE A 419 32.14 -5.07 -8.26
N THR A 420 32.88 -5.10 -7.16
CA THR A 420 32.53 -5.92 -5.99
C THR A 420 31.83 -5.08 -4.96
N LEU A 421 30.65 -5.57 -4.48
CA LEU A 421 29.88 -4.96 -3.41
C LEU A 421 29.90 -5.88 -2.18
N THR A 422 30.12 -5.29 -0.99
CA THR A 422 29.97 -5.99 0.29
C THR A 422 28.87 -5.32 1.10
N MET A 423 27.83 -6.07 1.45
CA MET A 423 26.71 -5.59 2.25
C MET A 423 26.69 -6.25 3.62
N ARG A 424 26.44 -5.45 4.66
CA ARG A 424 26.09 -5.95 5.98
C ARG A 424 24.61 -6.42 6.00
N PRO A 425 24.27 -7.36 6.91
CA PRO A 425 22.87 -7.80 7.05
C PRO A 425 21.92 -6.64 7.31
N ASN A 426 20.73 -6.74 6.74
CA ASN A 426 19.64 -5.78 6.94
C ASN A 426 20.00 -4.33 6.58
N THR A 427 20.77 -4.14 5.51
CA THR A 427 21.09 -2.82 4.95
C THR A 427 20.52 -2.66 3.54
N VAL A 428 20.41 -1.42 3.10
CA VAL A 428 19.94 -1.07 1.75
C VAL A 428 20.96 -0.13 1.11
N VAL A 429 21.26 -0.35 -0.17
CA VAL A 429 22.07 0.57 -0.96
C VAL A 429 21.36 0.98 -2.24
N VAL A 430 21.62 2.19 -2.66
CA VAL A 430 21.24 2.72 -3.96
C VAL A 430 22.51 3.05 -4.73
N ILE A 431 22.59 2.58 -5.97
CA ILE A 431 23.73 2.73 -6.86
C ILE A 431 23.28 3.58 -8.06
N LYS A 432 23.95 4.73 -8.26
CA LYS A 432 23.65 5.68 -9.33
C LYS A 432 24.88 6.04 -10.14
#